data_aee877fb037f8145bd9da1f45fcb3a16
#
_entry.id   aee877fb037f8145bd9da1f45fcb3a16
#
_cell.length_a   1.000
_cell.length_b   1.000
_cell.length_c   1.000
_cell.angle_alpha   90.00
_cell.angle_beta   90.00
_cell.angle_gamma   90.00
#
_symmetry.space_group_name_H-M   'P 1'
#
loop_
_entity.id
_entity.type
_entity.pdbx_description
1 polymer ?
#
loop_
_entity_poly.entity_id
_entity_poly.type
_entity_poly.pdbx_seq_one_letter_code
_entity_poly.pdbx_strand_id
1 'polypeptide(L)'
;MRKSFVHAVLLLTMGVVLVGCATPTPAPAAPPQVVPATAVPPTAAPAAKQIVIYMQMGGQQGDGATLARTNGAKAAAAALGVKLIEQYSGWDPQKMIDQFKEAVAAKPDGIEIMGHPGEAAFASLVDDAEKQGIIVTSGNNPLPNIELKYQTKGFGYAGADLHSGGYVTGLAMVAAGLKAGDEALVYDIWHQEGRSKSPQGIFDALTAAGLKVDKLDVTNEIDKDPSLAIPVLTAYIAAHPNLKAIGTQHGNVTSTLPKVLQAAGKKPGDIIIGGIDLSPATVDAIKQGWISASFDQVLYLQGYLPVQQIWLTKNYLIPGLHIDTGVGTVTPQNVATIATLIEKGIR
;
A
#
# COMPACT_ATOMS: atom_id res chain seq x y z
N MET A 1 -26.48 32.98 -40.74
CA MET A 1 -25.99 33.93 -41.80
C MET A 1 -24.55 33.59 -42.14
N ARG A 2 -24.26 33.45 -43.48
CA ARG A 2 -22.96 33.34 -44.17
C ARG A 2 -22.12 32.12 -43.89
N LYS A 3 -22.08 31.14 -44.78
CA LYS A 3 -21.76 30.95 -46.21
C LYS A 3 -20.33 30.46 -46.38
N SER A 4 -20.29 29.25 -46.90
CA SER A 4 -19.32 28.49 -47.65
C SER A 4 -18.29 29.26 -48.46
N PHE A 5 -17.11 28.67 -48.68
CA PHE A 5 -16.47 28.67 -50.01
C PHE A 5 -15.60 27.41 -50.21
N VAL A 6 -16.01 26.65 -51.26
CA VAL A 6 -15.27 25.55 -51.92
C VAL A 6 -14.51 26.15 -53.07
N HIS A 7 -13.24 25.79 -53.25
CA HIS A 7 -12.55 26.01 -54.55
C HIS A 7 -11.92 24.70 -55.01
N ALA A 8 -12.46 24.20 -56.11
CA ALA A 8 -11.90 23.15 -56.96
C ALA A 8 -11.02 23.83 -58.01
N VAL A 9 -9.82 23.33 -58.25
CA VAL A 9 -8.97 23.71 -59.39
C VAL A 9 -8.74 22.47 -60.23
N LEU A 10 -9.25 22.57 -61.47
CA LEU A 10 -9.12 21.61 -62.55
C LEU A 10 -7.91 22.00 -63.41
N LEU A 11 -6.93 21.14 -63.61
CA LEU A 11 -5.83 21.37 -64.53
C LEU A 11 -5.85 20.30 -65.62
N LEU A 12 -6.09 20.82 -66.84
CA LEU A 12 -6.08 20.11 -68.11
C LEU A 12 -4.64 20.10 -68.67
N THR A 13 -4.07 18.94 -69.00
CA THR A 13 -2.79 18.89 -69.71
C THR A 13 -2.96 18.13 -71.02
N MET A 14 -2.57 18.81 -72.05
CA MET A 14 -2.62 18.49 -73.47
C MET A 14 -1.50 17.49 -73.84
N GLY A 15 -1.84 16.40 -74.53
CA GLY A 15 -0.87 15.44 -74.98
C GLY A 15 -0.17 15.85 -76.27
N VAL A 16 1.11 15.60 -76.34
CA VAL A 16 1.93 15.69 -77.56
C VAL A 16 2.42 14.27 -77.91
N VAL A 17 2.02 13.77 -79.06
CA VAL A 17 2.47 12.48 -79.63
C VAL A 17 3.75 12.77 -80.44
N LEU A 18 4.85 12.15 -80.05
CA LEU A 18 6.07 12.08 -80.87
C LEU A 18 6.33 10.62 -81.23
N VAL A 19 6.27 10.34 -82.56
CA VAL A 19 6.65 9.07 -83.15
C VAL A 19 8.17 9.06 -83.32
N GLY A 20 8.86 8.15 -82.63
CA GLY A 20 10.31 7.94 -82.78
C GLY A 20 10.61 6.48 -83.12
N CYS A 21 11.39 6.24 -84.18
CA CYS A 21 11.84 4.95 -84.66
C CYS A 21 12.63 4.17 -83.60
N ALA A 22 12.21 2.92 -83.33
CA ALA A 22 12.87 2.03 -82.39
C ALA A 22 13.96 1.22 -83.08
N THR A 23 15.16 1.26 -82.57
CA THR A 23 16.24 0.28 -82.71
C THR A 23 16.10 -0.81 -81.66
N PRO A 24 16.34 -2.07 -81.93
CA PRO A 24 16.17 -3.16 -80.94
C PRO A 24 17.32 -3.10 -79.89
N THR A 25 16.94 -2.91 -78.65
CA THR A 25 17.85 -3.03 -77.51
C THR A 25 18.03 -4.52 -77.12
N PRO A 26 19.23 -4.99 -76.76
CA PRO A 26 19.42 -6.36 -76.31
C PRO A 26 18.74 -6.57 -74.95
N ALA A 27 18.17 -7.79 -74.77
CA ALA A 27 17.44 -8.16 -73.56
C ALA A 27 18.32 -8.05 -72.29
N PRO A 28 17.76 -7.59 -71.18
CA PRO A 28 18.49 -7.53 -69.89
C PRO A 28 18.81 -8.92 -69.40
N ALA A 29 20.02 -9.09 -68.89
CA ALA A 29 20.46 -10.33 -68.22
C ALA A 29 19.57 -10.56 -66.98
N ALA A 30 19.18 -11.80 -66.77
CA ALA A 30 18.39 -12.21 -65.60
C ALA A 30 19.09 -11.84 -64.29
N PRO A 31 18.39 -11.28 -63.29
CA PRO A 31 19.00 -10.96 -62.00
C PRO A 31 19.51 -12.24 -61.30
N PRO A 32 20.62 -12.14 -60.56
CA PRO A 32 21.17 -13.30 -59.83
C PRO A 32 20.11 -13.82 -58.84
N GLN A 33 19.85 -15.13 -58.87
CA GLN A 33 19.00 -15.78 -57.88
C GLN A 33 19.62 -15.63 -56.50
N VAL A 34 18.97 -14.88 -55.63
CA VAL A 34 19.29 -14.82 -54.20
C VAL A 34 18.87 -16.17 -53.61
N VAL A 35 19.83 -17.02 -53.29
CA VAL A 35 19.61 -18.24 -52.51
C VAL A 35 19.13 -17.79 -51.11
N PRO A 36 17.94 -18.23 -50.62
CA PRO A 36 17.50 -17.87 -49.29
C PRO A 36 18.51 -18.36 -48.29
N ALA A 37 19.07 -17.43 -47.48
CA ALA A 37 19.91 -17.82 -46.36
C ALA A 37 19.06 -18.71 -45.42
N THR A 38 19.53 -19.91 -45.17
CA THR A 38 18.90 -20.84 -44.23
C THR A 38 18.85 -20.12 -42.88
N ALA A 39 17.65 -19.77 -42.41
CA ALA A 39 17.45 -19.14 -41.11
C ALA A 39 17.96 -20.10 -40.04
N VAL A 40 19.07 -19.75 -39.39
CA VAL A 40 19.53 -20.43 -38.19
C VAL A 40 18.44 -20.20 -37.14
N PRO A 41 17.86 -21.25 -36.54
CA PRO A 41 16.87 -21.07 -35.49
C PRO A 41 17.51 -20.18 -34.38
N PRO A 42 16.79 -19.17 -33.86
CA PRO A 42 17.33 -18.36 -32.78
C PRO A 42 17.66 -19.29 -31.61
N THR A 43 18.93 -19.34 -31.23
CA THR A 43 19.37 -20.02 -30.01
C THR A 43 18.56 -19.39 -28.86
N ALA A 44 17.74 -20.21 -28.19
CA ALA A 44 16.96 -19.74 -27.06
C ALA A 44 17.92 -19.09 -26.04
N ALA A 45 17.72 -17.81 -25.76
CA ALA A 45 18.48 -17.12 -24.74
C ALA A 45 18.34 -17.90 -23.42
N PRO A 46 19.42 -18.07 -22.63
CA PRO A 46 19.32 -18.71 -21.33
C PRO A 46 18.16 -18.10 -20.56
N ALA A 47 17.26 -18.93 -20.02
CA ALA A 47 16.15 -18.44 -19.23
C ALA A 47 16.72 -17.54 -18.12
N ALA A 48 16.33 -16.27 -18.12
CA ALA A 48 16.79 -15.32 -17.12
C ALA A 48 16.45 -15.88 -15.74
N LYS A 49 17.45 -15.88 -14.83
CA LYS A 49 17.24 -16.37 -13.45
C LYS A 49 16.07 -15.60 -12.83
N GLN A 50 15.05 -16.30 -12.37
CA GLN A 50 13.88 -15.70 -11.74
C GLN A 50 14.32 -14.94 -10.49
N ILE A 51 13.91 -13.66 -10.37
CA ILE A 51 14.16 -12.84 -9.18
C ILE A 51 13.36 -13.41 -8.01
N VAL A 52 14.01 -13.58 -6.85
CA VAL A 52 13.42 -14.10 -5.62
C VAL A 52 13.34 -12.97 -4.60
N ILE A 53 12.13 -12.72 -4.08
CA ILE A 53 11.88 -11.69 -3.07
C ILE A 53 11.23 -12.32 -1.86
N TYR A 54 11.78 -12.08 -0.66
CA TYR A 54 11.14 -12.34 0.63
C TYR A 54 10.40 -11.09 1.07
N MET A 55 9.17 -11.26 1.56
CA MET A 55 8.35 -10.12 1.98
C MET A 55 7.62 -10.39 3.28
N GLN A 56 7.82 -9.49 4.26
CA GLN A 56 7.12 -9.52 5.54
C GLN A 56 5.71 -8.95 5.38
N MET A 57 4.69 -9.77 5.57
CA MET A 57 3.29 -9.37 5.46
C MET A 57 2.74 -8.71 6.72
N GLY A 58 3.44 -8.86 7.85
CA GLY A 58 3.06 -8.33 9.15
C GLY A 58 2.27 -9.32 9.99
N GLY A 59 0.96 -9.27 9.98
CA GLY A 59 0.08 -10.06 10.82
C GLY A 59 0.01 -11.55 10.51
N GLN A 60 -1.17 -12.12 10.63
CA GLN A 60 -1.45 -13.51 10.27
C GLN A 60 -1.97 -13.60 8.83
N GLN A 61 -1.79 -14.76 8.22
CA GLN A 61 -2.31 -14.99 6.88
C GLN A 61 -3.85 -14.88 6.87
N GLY A 62 -4.37 -13.99 6.02
CA GLY A 62 -5.80 -13.81 5.82
C GLY A 62 -6.48 -12.87 6.81
N ASP A 63 -5.74 -12.25 7.74
CA ASP A 63 -6.32 -11.17 8.53
C ASP A 63 -6.63 -9.93 7.69
N GLY A 64 -7.55 -9.08 8.17
CA GLY A 64 -8.04 -7.93 7.39
C GLY A 64 -6.95 -6.93 7.00
N ALA A 65 -5.94 -6.76 7.83
CA ALA A 65 -4.85 -5.81 7.57
C ALA A 65 -3.80 -6.40 6.60
N THR A 66 -3.55 -7.71 6.62
CA THR A 66 -2.55 -8.34 5.75
C THR A 66 -3.09 -8.77 4.39
N LEU A 67 -4.42 -8.99 4.26
CA LEU A 67 -5.01 -9.54 3.03
C LEU A 67 -4.76 -8.64 1.81
N ALA A 68 -5.08 -7.36 1.90
CA ALA A 68 -4.87 -6.43 0.78
C ALA A 68 -3.39 -6.29 0.42
N ARG A 69 -2.50 -6.21 1.43
CA ARG A 69 -1.04 -6.17 1.25
C ARG A 69 -0.54 -7.43 0.52
N THR A 70 -0.97 -8.60 0.98
CA THR A 70 -0.63 -9.90 0.35
C THR A 70 -1.10 -9.96 -1.12
N ASN A 71 -2.32 -9.50 -1.39
CA ASN A 71 -2.87 -9.46 -2.74
C ASN A 71 -2.07 -8.53 -3.66
N GLY A 72 -1.68 -7.36 -3.16
CA GLY A 72 -0.82 -6.43 -3.89
C GLY A 72 0.54 -7.03 -4.25
N ALA A 73 1.20 -7.66 -3.28
CA ALA A 73 2.48 -8.31 -3.48
C ALA A 73 2.41 -9.46 -4.51
N LYS A 74 1.37 -10.31 -4.41
CA LYS A 74 1.11 -11.39 -5.38
C LYS A 74 0.84 -10.85 -6.78
N ALA A 75 0.06 -9.78 -6.90
CA ALA A 75 -0.23 -9.16 -8.19
C ALA A 75 1.04 -8.60 -8.84
N ALA A 76 1.90 -7.91 -8.10
CA ALA A 76 3.18 -7.43 -8.59
C ALA A 76 4.10 -8.59 -8.98
N ALA A 77 4.21 -9.62 -8.13
CA ALA A 77 5.02 -10.80 -8.41
C ALA A 77 4.59 -11.53 -9.69
N ALA A 78 3.28 -11.71 -9.89
CA ALA A 78 2.73 -12.32 -11.10
C ALA A 78 3.01 -11.47 -12.35
N ALA A 79 2.81 -10.14 -12.27
CA ALA A 79 3.03 -9.23 -13.39
C ALA A 79 4.50 -9.13 -13.82
N LEU A 80 5.43 -9.26 -12.85
CA LEU A 80 6.87 -9.08 -13.08
C LEU A 80 7.66 -10.40 -13.18
N GLY A 81 7.00 -11.56 -13.06
CA GLY A 81 7.65 -12.87 -13.09
C GLY A 81 8.56 -13.16 -11.90
N VAL A 82 8.28 -12.54 -10.74
CA VAL A 82 9.06 -12.68 -9.50
C VAL A 82 8.57 -13.88 -8.71
N LYS A 83 9.50 -14.61 -8.05
CA LYS A 83 9.17 -15.60 -7.02
C LYS A 83 9.05 -14.88 -5.68
N LEU A 84 7.83 -14.77 -5.16
CA LEU A 84 7.54 -14.17 -3.87
C LEU A 84 7.54 -15.24 -2.77
N ILE A 85 8.21 -14.96 -1.65
CA ILE A 85 8.17 -15.76 -0.42
C ILE A 85 7.54 -14.89 0.69
N GLU A 86 6.36 -15.27 1.10
CA GLU A 86 5.57 -14.55 2.10
C GLU A 86 5.98 -14.97 3.51
N GLN A 87 6.15 -13.98 4.42
CA GLN A 87 6.45 -14.23 5.83
C GLN A 87 5.40 -13.54 6.71
N TYR A 88 4.82 -14.26 7.64
CA TYR A 88 3.77 -13.79 8.56
C TYR A 88 4.28 -13.84 9.99
N SER A 89 4.36 -12.70 10.65
CA SER A 89 4.91 -12.56 12.00
C SER A 89 3.87 -12.58 13.11
N GLY A 90 2.58 -12.38 12.80
CA GLY A 90 1.53 -12.15 13.80
C GLY A 90 1.77 -10.87 14.59
N TRP A 91 2.32 -9.84 13.93
CA TRP A 91 2.69 -8.53 14.48
C TRP A 91 3.79 -8.58 15.56
N ASP A 92 4.46 -9.73 15.75
CA ASP A 92 5.54 -9.91 16.72
C ASP A 92 6.85 -9.29 16.19
N PRO A 93 7.40 -8.23 16.84
CA PRO A 93 8.62 -7.57 16.37
C PRO A 93 9.84 -8.47 16.38
N GLN A 94 9.98 -9.38 17.37
CA GLN A 94 11.11 -10.29 17.43
C GLN A 94 11.06 -11.30 16.29
N LYS A 95 9.87 -11.80 15.97
CA LYS A 95 9.67 -12.72 14.84
C LYS A 95 9.98 -12.03 13.50
N MET A 96 9.68 -10.73 13.34
CA MET A 96 10.08 -9.95 12.14
C MET A 96 11.60 -9.91 11.98
N ILE A 97 12.33 -9.68 13.09
CA ILE A 97 13.79 -9.69 13.09
C ILE A 97 14.33 -11.07 12.69
N ASP A 98 13.78 -12.14 13.25
CA ASP A 98 14.24 -13.50 12.96
C ASP A 98 13.92 -13.93 11.52
N GLN A 99 12.75 -13.55 11.01
CA GLN A 99 12.38 -13.73 9.60
C GLN A 99 13.30 -13.00 8.63
N PHE A 100 13.75 -11.79 8.98
CA PHE A 100 14.75 -11.08 8.18
C PHE A 100 16.08 -11.82 8.12
N LYS A 101 16.58 -12.30 9.26
CA LYS A 101 17.83 -13.11 9.33
C LYS A 101 17.70 -14.39 8.50
N GLU A 102 16.56 -15.07 8.58
CA GLU A 102 16.25 -16.25 7.77
C GLU A 102 16.26 -15.93 6.28
N ALA A 103 15.64 -14.82 5.88
CA ALA A 103 15.61 -14.36 4.50
C ALA A 103 17.03 -14.05 3.99
N VAL A 104 17.86 -13.35 4.78
CA VAL A 104 19.27 -13.05 4.44
C VAL A 104 20.07 -14.33 4.24
N ALA A 105 19.88 -15.33 5.10
CA ALA A 105 20.56 -16.63 4.99
C ALA A 105 20.18 -17.38 3.70
N ALA A 106 18.98 -17.18 3.18
CA ALA A 106 18.51 -17.77 1.91
C ALA A 106 19.08 -17.05 0.66
N LYS A 107 19.76 -15.91 0.82
CA LYS A 107 20.40 -15.11 -0.24
C LYS A 107 19.47 -14.80 -1.41
N PRO A 108 18.31 -14.17 -1.19
CA PRO A 108 17.42 -13.75 -2.24
C PRO A 108 17.99 -12.57 -3.03
N ASP A 109 17.29 -12.15 -4.09
CA ASP A 109 17.60 -10.92 -4.80
C ASP A 109 17.15 -9.68 -4.03
N GLY A 110 16.07 -9.79 -3.24
CA GLY A 110 15.58 -8.70 -2.41
C GLY A 110 14.75 -9.14 -1.21
N ILE A 111 14.66 -8.27 -0.23
CA ILE A 111 13.87 -8.45 0.99
C ILE A 111 13.09 -7.16 1.26
N GLU A 112 11.80 -7.30 1.54
CA GLU A 112 10.99 -6.22 2.09
C GLU A 112 10.72 -6.48 3.57
N ILE A 113 10.89 -5.44 4.39
CA ILE A 113 10.70 -5.48 5.84
C ILE A 113 9.58 -4.53 6.30
N MET A 114 8.81 -4.93 7.31
CA MET A 114 7.71 -4.11 7.85
C MET A 114 8.16 -2.84 8.60
N GLY A 115 9.40 -2.74 9.00
CA GLY A 115 9.92 -1.59 9.75
C GLY A 115 9.46 -1.46 11.20
N HIS A 116 8.49 -2.24 11.68
CA HIS A 116 7.91 -2.14 13.03
C HIS A 116 8.92 -2.28 14.17
N PRO A 117 9.94 -3.17 14.10
CA PRO A 117 10.99 -3.24 15.12
C PRO A 117 11.83 -1.97 15.25
N GLY A 118 11.76 -1.07 14.27
CA GLY A 118 12.47 0.20 14.26
C GLY A 118 13.92 0.12 13.75
N GLU A 119 14.53 1.30 13.56
CA GLU A 119 15.87 1.43 12.96
C GLU A 119 16.97 0.76 13.78
N ALA A 120 16.93 0.89 15.10
CA ALA A 120 17.95 0.31 15.97
C ALA A 120 18.04 -1.22 15.83
N ALA A 121 16.90 -1.89 15.59
CA ALA A 121 16.85 -3.34 15.40
C ALA A 121 17.34 -3.77 14.00
N PHE A 122 17.12 -2.96 12.98
CA PHE A 122 17.42 -3.34 11.61
C PHE A 122 18.75 -2.80 11.07
N ALA A 123 19.31 -1.73 11.62
CA ALA A 123 20.46 -1.04 11.03
C ALA A 123 21.64 -1.98 10.68
N SER A 124 22.15 -2.75 11.66
CA SER A 124 23.25 -3.68 11.42
C SER A 124 22.88 -4.86 10.53
N LEU A 125 21.63 -5.30 10.61
CA LEU A 125 21.14 -6.43 9.80
C LEU A 125 21.01 -6.04 8.32
N VAL A 126 20.54 -4.81 8.05
CA VAL A 126 20.48 -4.26 6.69
C VAL A 126 21.89 -4.03 6.14
N ASP A 127 22.81 -3.53 6.98
CA ASP A 127 24.23 -3.40 6.59
C ASP A 127 24.82 -4.74 6.09
N ASP A 128 24.48 -5.82 6.75
CA ASP A 128 24.98 -7.16 6.40
C ASP A 128 24.29 -7.75 5.17
N ALA A 129 23.01 -7.46 4.95
CA ALA A 129 22.29 -7.83 3.73
C ALA A 129 22.84 -7.07 2.51
N GLU A 130 23.04 -5.77 2.63
CA GLU A 130 23.59 -4.91 1.58
C GLU A 130 25.01 -5.30 1.17
N LYS A 131 25.87 -5.70 2.12
CA LYS A 131 27.22 -6.25 1.82
C LYS A 131 27.16 -7.54 0.98
N GLN A 132 26.06 -8.29 1.09
CA GLN A 132 25.83 -9.50 0.30
C GLN A 132 25.16 -9.21 -1.05
N GLY A 133 24.86 -7.94 -1.36
CA GLY A 133 24.20 -7.53 -2.60
C GLY A 133 22.69 -7.82 -2.63
N ILE A 134 22.06 -7.99 -1.46
CA ILE A 134 20.63 -8.16 -1.30
C ILE A 134 19.99 -6.77 -1.24
N ILE A 135 19.06 -6.49 -2.13
CA ILE A 135 18.30 -5.23 -2.12
C ILE A 135 17.28 -5.27 -0.99
N VAL A 136 17.29 -4.27 -0.10
CA VAL A 136 16.32 -4.18 0.99
C VAL A 136 15.41 -2.99 0.76
N THR A 137 14.11 -3.15 1.06
CA THR A 137 13.12 -2.05 1.11
C THR A 137 12.35 -2.14 2.41
N SER A 138 11.68 -1.05 2.81
CA SER A 138 10.78 -1.06 3.96
C SER A 138 9.35 -0.72 3.54
N GLY A 139 8.40 -1.23 4.31
CA GLY A 139 7.00 -0.92 4.16
C GLY A 139 6.32 -0.62 5.50
N ASN A 140 5.17 0.03 5.43
CA ASN A 140 4.31 0.39 6.53
C ASN A 140 4.93 1.36 7.56
N ASN A 141 6.06 1.00 8.20
CA ASN A 141 6.78 1.90 9.10
C ASN A 141 8.12 2.33 8.47
N PRO A 142 8.39 3.65 8.31
CA PRO A 142 9.60 4.14 7.66
C PRO A 142 10.84 3.94 8.54
N LEU A 143 11.99 3.77 7.89
CA LEU A 143 13.31 3.67 8.49
C LEU A 143 14.24 4.73 7.87
N PRO A 144 14.05 6.02 8.19
CA PRO A 144 14.58 7.14 7.41
C PRO A 144 16.11 7.19 7.33
N ASN A 145 16.83 6.85 8.41
CA ASN A 145 18.29 6.88 8.38
C ASN A 145 18.87 5.68 7.57
N ILE A 146 18.20 4.53 7.61
CA ILE A 146 18.60 3.37 6.78
C ILE A 146 18.27 3.67 5.32
N GLU A 147 17.11 4.25 5.03
CA GLU A 147 16.71 4.68 3.70
C GLU A 147 17.71 5.68 3.13
N LEU A 148 18.03 6.75 3.86
CA LEU A 148 19.02 7.74 3.44
C LEU A 148 20.39 7.11 3.12
N LYS A 149 20.83 6.13 3.92
CA LYS A 149 22.10 5.44 3.75
C LYS A 149 22.14 4.57 2.50
N TYR A 150 21.05 3.90 2.17
CA TYR A 150 21.00 2.85 1.14
C TYR A 150 20.07 3.14 -0.03
N GLN A 151 19.48 4.34 -0.10
CA GLN A 151 18.55 4.72 -1.18
C GLN A 151 19.15 4.51 -2.57
N THR A 152 20.42 4.88 -2.78
CA THR A 152 21.12 4.70 -4.06
C THR A 152 21.34 3.24 -4.44
N LYS A 153 21.20 2.32 -3.49
CA LYS A 153 21.29 0.87 -3.70
C LYS A 153 19.93 0.18 -3.81
N GLY A 154 18.85 0.97 -3.75
CA GLY A 154 17.49 0.47 -3.92
C GLY A 154 16.67 0.40 -2.64
N PHE A 155 17.21 0.85 -1.47
CA PHE A 155 16.41 0.93 -0.27
C PHE A 155 15.34 2.01 -0.44
N GLY A 156 14.10 1.58 -0.61
CA GLY A 156 12.93 2.45 -0.70
C GLY A 156 11.95 2.21 0.44
N TYR A 157 10.91 3.01 0.43
CA TYR A 157 9.79 2.92 1.36
C TYR A 157 8.46 2.95 0.61
N ALA A 158 7.51 2.13 1.05
CA ALA A 158 6.11 2.22 0.64
C ALA A 158 5.21 2.10 1.87
N GLY A 159 4.63 3.22 2.29
CA GLY A 159 3.77 3.28 3.47
C GLY A 159 3.10 4.63 3.57
N ALA A 160 2.21 4.81 4.54
CA ALA A 160 1.48 6.05 4.74
C ALA A 160 2.18 6.96 5.76
N ASP A 161 1.99 8.28 5.63
CA ASP A 161 2.23 9.20 6.75
C ASP A 161 1.14 8.97 7.80
N LEU A 162 1.46 8.12 8.77
CA LEU A 162 0.52 7.66 9.78
C LEU A 162 0.05 8.80 10.69
N HIS A 163 0.94 9.73 11.07
CA HIS A 163 0.55 10.85 11.94
C HIS A 163 -0.44 11.78 11.23
N SER A 164 -0.12 12.21 10.01
CA SER A 164 -1.00 13.06 9.21
C SER A 164 -2.34 12.36 8.92
N GLY A 165 -2.33 11.07 8.61
CA GLY A 165 -3.54 10.27 8.40
C GLY A 165 -4.41 10.19 9.65
N GLY A 166 -3.79 9.96 10.82
CA GLY A 166 -4.49 9.99 12.10
C GLY A 166 -5.07 11.36 12.42
N TYR A 167 -4.31 12.42 12.16
CA TYR A 167 -4.78 13.80 12.38
C TYR A 167 -6.01 14.13 11.55
N VAL A 168 -6.00 13.80 10.26
CA VAL A 168 -7.17 13.99 9.36
C VAL A 168 -8.36 13.14 9.82
N THR A 169 -8.13 11.93 10.34
CA THR A 169 -9.19 11.10 10.93
C THR A 169 -9.78 11.75 12.18
N GLY A 170 -8.96 12.30 13.06
CA GLY A 170 -9.42 13.08 14.21
C GLY A 170 -10.25 14.30 13.81
N LEU A 171 -9.85 15.03 12.76
CA LEU A 171 -10.65 16.12 12.20
C LEU A 171 -12.00 15.63 11.66
N ALA A 172 -12.04 14.47 11.01
CA ALA A 172 -13.29 13.87 10.54
C ALA A 172 -14.20 13.46 11.72
N MET A 173 -13.62 12.98 12.83
CA MET A 173 -14.37 12.70 14.06
C MET A 173 -14.97 13.99 14.66
N VAL A 174 -14.22 15.09 14.70
CA VAL A 174 -14.72 16.40 15.14
C VAL A 174 -15.86 16.87 14.24
N ALA A 175 -15.70 16.76 12.92
CA ALA A 175 -16.73 17.11 11.95
C ALA A 175 -18.02 16.26 12.08
N ALA A 176 -17.90 15.03 12.62
CA ALA A 176 -19.05 14.16 12.89
C ALA A 176 -19.90 14.62 14.09
N GLY A 177 -19.49 15.67 14.82
CA GLY A 177 -20.34 16.34 15.82
C GLY A 177 -19.71 16.53 17.21
N LEU A 178 -18.42 16.24 17.39
CA LEU A 178 -17.72 16.48 18.65
C LEU A 178 -17.54 17.97 18.94
N LYS A 179 -17.50 18.31 20.22
CA LYS A 179 -17.41 19.69 20.70
C LYS A 179 -16.32 19.83 21.76
N ALA A 180 -15.80 21.03 21.92
CA ALA A 180 -14.87 21.34 23.00
C ALA A 180 -15.49 20.97 24.37
N GLY A 181 -14.68 20.30 25.19
CA GLY A 181 -15.09 19.80 26.50
C GLY A 181 -15.63 18.36 26.48
N ASP A 182 -15.95 17.78 25.32
CA ASP A 182 -16.35 16.37 25.22
C ASP A 182 -15.22 15.44 25.68
N GLU A 183 -15.60 14.30 26.25
CA GLU A 183 -14.66 13.26 26.69
C GLU A 183 -14.38 12.29 25.54
N ALA A 184 -13.11 11.99 25.32
CA ALA A 184 -12.64 11.06 24.28
C ALA A 184 -11.59 10.11 24.83
N LEU A 185 -11.51 8.91 24.26
CA LEU A 185 -10.46 7.94 24.49
C LEU A 185 -9.67 7.73 23.20
N VAL A 186 -8.35 7.64 23.28
CA VAL A 186 -7.52 7.06 22.24
C VAL A 186 -6.88 5.77 22.76
N TYR A 187 -7.32 4.65 22.20
CA TYR A 187 -6.94 3.29 22.58
C TYR A 187 -5.91 2.75 21.59
N ASP A 188 -4.66 2.60 22.05
CA ASP A 188 -3.51 2.33 21.19
C ASP A 188 -2.42 1.53 21.90
N ILE A 189 -1.49 1.00 21.12
CA ILE A 189 -0.27 0.32 21.57
C ILE A 189 0.86 1.36 21.80
N TRP A 190 0.66 2.25 22.77
CA TRP A 190 1.50 3.41 23.04
C TRP A 190 2.97 3.10 23.29
N HIS A 191 3.28 1.90 23.78
CA HIS A 191 4.65 1.44 24.02
C HIS A 191 5.42 1.09 22.74
N GLN A 192 4.78 1.11 21.54
CA GLN A 192 5.42 0.90 20.25
C GLN A 192 5.38 2.18 19.41
N GLU A 193 6.39 3.06 19.59
CA GLU A 193 6.42 4.41 19.00
C GLU A 193 6.11 4.42 17.48
N GLY A 194 6.65 3.47 16.71
CA GLY A 194 6.41 3.40 15.27
C GLY A 194 4.94 3.18 14.91
N ARG A 195 4.24 2.38 15.71
CA ARG A 195 2.85 1.99 15.47
C ARG A 195 1.84 2.99 16.06
N SER A 196 2.23 3.76 17.08
CA SER A 196 1.36 4.74 17.73
C SER A 196 1.24 6.08 16.99
N LYS A 197 1.89 6.26 15.83
CA LYS A 197 1.86 7.53 15.09
C LYS A 197 0.46 7.93 14.64
N SER A 198 -0.34 7.01 14.12
CA SER A 198 -1.72 7.33 13.68
C SER A 198 -2.63 7.69 14.85
N PRO A 199 -2.70 6.94 15.95
CA PRO A 199 -3.43 7.35 17.14
C PRO A 199 -2.90 8.64 17.77
N GLN A 200 -1.59 8.91 17.72
CA GLN A 200 -1.06 10.20 18.16
C GLN A 200 -1.64 11.34 17.32
N GLY A 201 -1.75 11.17 16.01
CA GLY A 201 -2.43 12.14 15.14
C GLY A 201 -3.90 12.35 15.53
N ILE A 202 -4.65 11.28 15.80
CA ILE A 202 -6.03 11.38 16.30
C ILE A 202 -6.06 12.15 17.64
N PHE A 203 -5.19 11.77 18.58
CA PHE A 203 -5.08 12.42 19.88
C PHE A 203 -4.81 13.92 19.74
N ASP A 204 -3.86 14.31 18.89
CA ASP A 204 -3.48 15.70 18.66
C ASP A 204 -4.64 16.51 18.05
N ALA A 205 -5.36 15.95 17.06
CA ALA A 205 -6.51 16.61 16.45
C ALA A 205 -7.67 16.82 17.44
N LEU A 206 -8.00 15.79 18.24
CA LEU A 206 -9.05 15.89 19.25
C LEU A 206 -8.67 16.86 20.35
N THR A 207 -7.42 16.85 20.80
CA THR A 207 -6.91 17.80 21.81
C THR A 207 -6.92 19.24 21.27
N ALA A 208 -6.49 19.45 20.01
CA ALA A 208 -6.52 20.76 19.37
C ALA A 208 -7.96 21.31 19.22
N ALA A 209 -8.94 20.41 19.08
CA ALA A 209 -10.37 20.77 19.07
C ALA A 209 -10.96 21.03 20.47
N GLY A 210 -10.14 20.93 21.54
CA GLY A 210 -10.52 21.22 22.90
C GLY A 210 -11.24 20.08 23.65
N LEU A 211 -11.15 18.85 23.17
CA LEU A 211 -11.67 17.67 23.88
C LEU A 211 -10.76 17.28 25.06
N LYS A 212 -11.36 16.59 26.02
CA LYS A 212 -10.64 15.92 27.11
C LYS A 212 -10.31 14.51 26.65
N VAL A 213 -9.04 14.28 26.31
CA VAL A 213 -8.64 13.03 25.65
C VAL A 213 -7.79 12.18 26.59
N ASP A 214 -8.29 11.00 26.92
CA ASP A 214 -7.57 9.98 27.67
C ASP A 214 -6.79 9.05 26.73
N LYS A 215 -5.72 8.45 27.25
CA LYS A 215 -4.93 7.40 26.59
C LYS A 215 -5.09 6.09 27.34
N LEU A 216 -5.35 5.00 26.63
CA LEU A 216 -5.38 3.65 27.16
C LEU A 216 -4.51 2.74 26.28
N ASP A 217 -3.63 1.94 26.92
CA ASP A 217 -2.68 1.09 26.21
C ASP A 217 -3.31 -0.24 25.79
N VAL A 218 -3.03 -0.64 24.55
CA VAL A 218 -3.34 -1.98 24.02
C VAL A 218 -2.21 -2.91 24.43
N THR A 219 -2.53 -4.01 25.10
CA THR A 219 -1.52 -5.01 25.47
C THR A 219 -1.11 -5.85 24.27
N ASN A 220 0.06 -6.52 24.35
CA ASN A 220 0.52 -7.41 23.29
C ASN A 220 -0.43 -8.60 23.04
N GLU A 221 -1.16 -9.03 24.05
CA GLU A 221 -2.18 -10.10 23.94
C GLU A 221 -3.37 -9.62 23.13
N ILE A 222 -3.85 -8.38 23.39
CA ILE A 222 -4.97 -7.75 22.65
C ILE A 222 -4.56 -7.46 21.20
N ASP A 223 -3.31 -7.07 20.96
CA ASP A 223 -2.79 -6.85 19.61
C ASP A 223 -2.83 -8.15 18.77
N LYS A 224 -2.56 -9.29 19.40
CA LYS A 224 -2.62 -10.61 18.78
C LYS A 224 -4.06 -11.16 18.65
N ASP A 225 -4.90 -10.86 19.64
CA ASP A 225 -6.32 -11.24 19.67
C ASP A 225 -7.21 -10.03 20.02
N PRO A 226 -7.64 -9.26 19.03
CA PRO A 226 -8.44 -8.04 19.23
C PRO A 226 -9.79 -8.29 19.92
N SER A 227 -10.28 -9.55 20.00
CA SER A 227 -11.51 -9.86 20.73
C SER A 227 -11.39 -9.59 22.23
N LEU A 228 -10.17 -9.62 22.77
CA LEU A 228 -9.86 -9.29 24.16
C LEU A 228 -10.04 -7.79 24.47
N ALA A 229 -10.10 -6.92 23.45
CA ALA A 229 -10.44 -5.51 23.64
C ALA A 229 -11.90 -5.31 24.07
N ILE A 230 -12.81 -6.25 23.76
CA ILE A 230 -14.24 -6.09 24.03
C ILE A 230 -14.51 -5.88 25.53
N PRO A 231 -14.10 -6.74 26.46
CA PRO A 231 -14.35 -6.51 27.89
C PRO A 231 -13.63 -5.27 28.41
N VAL A 232 -12.42 -4.95 27.93
CA VAL A 232 -11.64 -3.78 28.36
C VAL A 232 -12.37 -2.48 28.00
N LEU A 233 -12.76 -2.32 26.74
CA LEU A 233 -13.44 -1.11 26.29
C LEU A 233 -14.88 -1.01 26.79
N THR A 234 -15.58 -2.13 26.97
CA THR A 234 -16.92 -2.14 27.57
C THR A 234 -16.88 -1.65 29.02
N ALA A 235 -15.88 -2.11 29.80
CA ALA A 235 -15.67 -1.64 31.17
C ALA A 235 -15.29 -0.15 31.20
N TYR A 236 -14.44 0.30 30.29
CA TYR A 236 -14.07 1.71 30.16
C TYR A 236 -15.30 2.60 29.86
N ILE A 237 -16.13 2.22 28.90
CA ILE A 237 -17.37 2.94 28.56
C ILE A 237 -18.33 3.00 29.77
N ALA A 238 -18.44 1.92 30.54
CA ALA A 238 -19.27 1.88 31.73
C ALA A 238 -18.77 2.84 32.84
N ALA A 239 -17.45 2.95 32.98
CA ALA A 239 -16.83 3.89 33.94
C ALA A 239 -16.86 5.36 33.49
N HIS A 240 -17.06 5.63 32.18
CA HIS A 240 -17.08 6.96 31.56
C HIS A 240 -18.40 7.21 30.82
N PRO A 241 -19.51 7.44 31.56
CA PRO A 241 -20.84 7.56 30.94
C PRO A 241 -20.98 8.75 29.97
N ASN A 242 -20.10 9.74 30.08
CA ASN A 242 -20.07 10.93 29.22
C ASN A 242 -19.15 10.77 27.99
N LEU A 243 -18.53 9.62 27.80
CA LEU A 243 -17.62 9.38 26.67
C LEU A 243 -18.33 9.59 25.34
N LYS A 244 -17.78 10.45 24.48
CA LYS A 244 -18.31 10.83 23.17
C LYS A 244 -17.55 10.28 22.00
N ALA A 245 -16.26 9.94 22.19
CA ALA A 245 -15.44 9.46 21.08
C ALA A 245 -14.45 8.38 21.52
N ILE A 246 -14.14 7.47 20.60
CA ILE A 246 -13.01 6.51 20.73
C ILE A 246 -12.22 6.54 19.43
N GLY A 247 -10.92 6.87 19.54
CA GLY A 247 -9.94 6.68 18.48
C GLY A 247 -9.18 5.38 18.70
N THR A 248 -8.90 4.64 17.63
CA THR A 248 -8.09 3.42 17.68
C THR A 248 -7.01 3.42 16.61
N GLN A 249 -5.95 2.70 16.90
CA GLN A 249 -5.01 2.22 15.89
C GLN A 249 -5.38 0.78 15.50
N HIS A 250 -4.78 0.23 14.48
CA HIS A 250 -4.87 -1.17 14.09
C HIS A 250 -6.26 -1.60 13.60
N GLY A 251 -6.36 -1.99 12.35
CA GLY A 251 -7.63 -2.31 11.69
C GLY A 251 -8.43 -3.41 12.38
N ASN A 252 -7.75 -4.40 12.99
CA ASN A 252 -8.41 -5.48 13.71
C ASN A 252 -9.14 -4.96 14.97
N VAL A 253 -8.54 -4.04 15.73
CA VAL A 253 -9.20 -3.40 16.87
C VAL A 253 -10.35 -2.51 16.39
N THR A 254 -10.10 -1.67 15.36
CA THR A 254 -11.14 -0.82 14.75
C THR A 254 -12.38 -1.64 14.36
N SER A 255 -12.18 -2.79 13.70
CA SER A 255 -13.27 -3.66 13.25
C SER A 255 -14.05 -4.35 14.38
N THR A 256 -13.51 -4.41 15.61
CA THR A 256 -14.22 -4.98 16.78
C THR A 256 -15.12 -3.96 17.49
N LEU A 257 -14.96 -2.66 17.23
CA LEU A 257 -15.68 -1.58 17.94
C LEU A 257 -17.20 -1.72 17.89
N PRO A 258 -17.85 -2.15 16.78
CA PRO A 258 -19.29 -2.41 16.79
C PRO A 258 -19.74 -3.39 17.89
N LYS A 259 -18.96 -4.46 18.10
CA LYS A 259 -19.24 -5.45 19.16
C LYS A 259 -19.04 -4.86 20.56
N VAL A 260 -18.02 -4.02 20.74
CA VAL A 260 -17.79 -3.28 21.99
C VAL A 260 -19.00 -2.40 22.32
N LEU A 261 -19.42 -1.58 21.35
CA LEU A 261 -20.55 -0.65 21.54
C LEU A 261 -21.86 -1.39 21.83
N GLN A 262 -22.14 -2.48 21.11
CA GLN A 262 -23.30 -3.34 21.37
C GLN A 262 -23.26 -3.95 22.79
N ALA A 263 -22.11 -4.47 23.22
CA ALA A 263 -21.92 -5.01 24.57
C ALA A 263 -22.09 -3.94 25.65
N ALA A 264 -21.73 -2.69 25.36
CA ALA A 264 -21.95 -1.53 26.23
C ALA A 264 -23.38 -0.94 26.14
N GLY A 265 -24.30 -1.57 25.39
CA GLY A 265 -25.68 -1.10 25.20
C GLY A 265 -25.81 0.18 24.39
N LYS A 266 -24.82 0.55 23.60
CA LYS A 266 -24.80 1.73 22.75
C LYS A 266 -25.40 1.43 21.36
N LYS A 267 -25.87 2.47 20.69
CA LYS A 267 -26.39 2.43 19.30
C LYS A 267 -25.40 3.09 18.34
N PRO A 268 -25.51 2.86 17.02
CA PRO A 268 -24.76 3.60 16.02
C PRO A 268 -24.87 5.12 16.24
N GLY A 269 -23.74 5.82 16.31
CA GLY A 269 -23.66 7.25 16.51
C GLY A 269 -23.67 7.73 17.96
N ASP A 270 -23.94 6.88 18.96
CA ASP A 270 -23.88 7.29 20.39
C ASP A 270 -22.44 7.66 20.82
N ILE A 271 -21.45 6.98 20.25
CA ILE A 271 -20.02 7.28 20.40
C ILE A 271 -19.41 7.37 19.00
N ILE A 272 -18.71 8.46 18.72
CA ILE A 272 -18.02 8.70 17.45
C ILE A 272 -16.72 7.89 17.43
N ILE A 273 -16.59 7.02 16.44
CA ILE A 273 -15.43 6.13 16.29
C ILE A 273 -14.55 6.57 15.13
N GLY A 274 -13.25 6.72 15.40
CA GLY A 274 -12.22 6.89 14.39
C GLY A 274 -11.15 5.81 14.50
N GLY A 275 -10.61 5.37 13.36
CA GLY A 275 -9.59 4.34 13.35
C GLY A 275 -8.78 4.34 12.06
N ILE A 276 -8.16 3.21 11.79
CA ILE A 276 -7.26 2.98 10.65
C ILE A 276 -7.61 1.66 10.00
N ASP A 277 -7.24 1.52 8.74
CA ASP A 277 -7.43 0.37 7.87
C ASP A 277 -8.89 0.11 7.48
N LEU A 278 -9.00 -0.59 6.37
CA LEU A 278 -10.27 -0.98 5.79
C LEU A 278 -10.32 -2.49 5.60
N SER A 279 -11.38 -3.07 6.11
CA SER A 279 -11.76 -4.47 5.89
C SER A 279 -13.23 -4.52 5.51
N PRO A 280 -13.76 -5.62 4.98
CA PRO A 280 -15.20 -5.76 4.77
C PRO A 280 -16.01 -5.44 6.04
N ALA A 281 -15.54 -5.90 7.21
CA ALA A 281 -16.21 -5.61 8.49
C ALA A 281 -16.17 -4.11 8.86
N THR A 282 -15.04 -3.42 8.63
CA THR A 282 -14.93 -1.98 8.85
C THR A 282 -15.85 -1.19 7.90
N VAL A 283 -15.90 -1.58 6.63
CA VAL A 283 -16.79 -0.96 5.63
C VAL A 283 -18.25 -1.12 6.01
N ASP A 284 -18.67 -2.31 6.42
CA ASP A 284 -20.04 -2.54 6.88
C ASP A 284 -20.37 -1.75 8.14
N ALA A 285 -19.42 -1.63 9.07
CA ALA A 285 -19.57 -0.81 10.27
C ALA A 285 -19.70 0.69 9.94
N ILE A 286 -18.97 1.19 8.94
CA ILE A 286 -19.12 2.58 8.46
C ILE A 286 -20.49 2.77 7.83
N LYS A 287 -20.94 1.87 6.94
CA LYS A 287 -22.27 1.93 6.31
C LYS A 287 -23.40 1.91 7.33
N GLN A 288 -23.25 1.17 8.42
CA GLN A 288 -24.24 1.07 9.50
C GLN A 288 -24.16 2.19 10.53
N GLY A 289 -23.19 3.10 10.43
CA GLY A 289 -23.00 4.23 11.34
C GLY A 289 -22.32 3.88 12.67
N TRP A 290 -21.72 2.69 12.80
CA TRP A 290 -20.91 2.32 13.97
C TRP A 290 -19.56 2.99 13.99
N ILE A 291 -18.94 3.17 12.81
CA ILE A 291 -17.64 3.82 12.64
C ILE A 291 -17.86 5.09 11.82
N SER A 292 -17.37 6.22 12.33
CA SER A 292 -17.53 7.53 11.72
C SER A 292 -16.45 7.87 10.72
N ALA A 293 -15.21 7.34 10.93
CA ALA A 293 -14.07 7.63 10.09
C ALA A 293 -13.01 6.51 10.21
N SER A 294 -12.37 6.13 9.11
CA SER A 294 -11.22 5.23 9.13
C SER A 294 -10.19 5.68 8.11
N PHE A 295 -8.92 5.82 8.53
CA PHE A 295 -7.82 6.18 7.64
C PHE A 295 -7.49 5.03 6.69
N ASP A 296 -7.39 5.32 5.40
CA ASP A 296 -7.03 4.36 4.36
C ASP A 296 -5.56 4.52 3.97
N GLN A 297 -4.75 3.55 4.35
CA GLN A 297 -3.32 3.47 4.01
C GLN A 297 -3.05 2.89 2.62
N VAL A 298 -4.06 2.39 1.93
CA VAL A 298 -3.95 1.61 0.68
C VAL A 298 -2.94 0.47 0.80
N LEU A 299 -3.19 -0.45 1.73
CA LEU A 299 -2.31 -1.58 2.04
C LEU A 299 -1.95 -2.43 0.81
N TYR A 300 -2.83 -2.48 -0.21
CA TYR A 300 -2.52 -3.12 -1.49
C TYR A 300 -1.26 -2.54 -2.15
N LEU A 301 -1.13 -1.20 -2.16
CA LEU A 301 0.07 -0.55 -2.70
C LEU A 301 1.31 -0.81 -1.85
N GLN A 302 1.17 -0.93 -0.53
CA GLN A 302 2.27 -1.32 0.35
C GLN A 302 2.74 -2.76 0.10
N GLY A 303 1.92 -3.59 -0.54
CA GLY A 303 2.32 -4.89 -1.04
C GLY A 303 2.94 -4.82 -2.44
N TYR A 304 2.29 -4.10 -3.34
CA TYR A 304 2.66 -4.04 -4.76
C TYR A 304 3.99 -3.31 -5.01
N LEU A 305 4.13 -2.11 -4.44
CA LEU A 305 5.24 -1.21 -4.74
C LEU A 305 6.62 -1.72 -4.27
N PRO A 306 6.79 -2.33 -3.10
CA PRO A 306 8.10 -2.88 -2.72
C PRO A 306 8.60 -3.96 -3.68
N VAL A 307 7.73 -4.86 -4.14
CA VAL A 307 8.10 -5.88 -5.14
C VAL A 307 8.54 -5.21 -6.44
N GLN A 308 7.81 -4.21 -6.90
CA GLN A 308 8.15 -3.43 -8.08
C GLN A 308 9.46 -2.66 -7.91
N GLN A 309 9.70 -2.03 -6.77
CA GLN A 309 10.95 -1.28 -6.49
C GLN A 309 12.16 -2.20 -6.53
N ILE A 310 12.13 -3.34 -5.85
CA ILE A 310 13.22 -4.33 -5.87
C ILE A 310 13.47 -4.81 -7.30
N TRP A 311 12.42 -5.10 -8.06
CA TRP A 311 12.54 -5.52 -9.45
C TRP A 311 13.17 -4.43 -10.34
N LEU A 312 12.78 -3.17 -10.17
CA LEU A 312 13.35 -2.01 -10.90
C LEU A 312 14.83 -1.80 -10.54
N THR A 313 15.18 -1.87 -9.27
CA THR A 313 16.57 -1.75 -8.84
C THR A 313 17.43 -2.90 -9.41
N LYS A 314 16.92 -4.13 -9.35
CA LYS A 314 17.64 -5.31 -9.82
C LYS A 314 17.94 -5.27 -11.33
N ASN A 315 16.98 -4.81 -12.14
CA ASN A 315 17.10 -4.81 -13.60
C ASN A 315 17.69 -3.52 -14.17
N TYR A 316 17.45 -2.37 -13.52
CA TYR A 316 17.74 -1.05 -14.08
C TYR A 316 18.56 -0.15 -13.17
N LEU A 317 18.96 -0.63 -11.99
CA LEU A 317 19.72 0.14 -10.98
C LEU A 317 18.97 1.42 -10.56
N ILE A 318 17.64 1.40 -10.58
CA ILE A 318 16.83 2.52 -10.12
C ILE A 318 16.96 2.62 -8.59
N PRO A 319 17.30 3.81 -8.04
CA PRO A 319 17.34 4.03 -6.60
C PRO A 319 16.00 3.75 -5.92
N GLY A 320 16.02 3.50 -4.62
CA GLY A 320 14.81 3.36 -3.82
C GLY A 320 13.99 4.65 -3.82
N LEU A 321 12.67 4.50 -3.84
CA LEU A 321 11.72 5.61 -3.82
C LEU A 321 10.99 5.65 -2.47
N HIS A 322 10.80 6.84 -1.93
CA HIS A 322 9.92 7.06 -0.79
C HIS A 322 8.51 7.35 -1.29
N ILE A 323 7.55 6.45 -1.05
CA ILE A 323 6.20 6.57 -1.59
C ILE A 323 5.20 6.58 -0.44
N ASP A 324 4.51 7.73 -0.29
CA ASP A 324 3.35 7.83 0.59
C ASP A 324 2.13 7.17 -0.09
N THR A 325 1.58 6.15 0.56
CA THR A 325 0.39 5.43 0.10
C THR A 325 -0.90 5.87 0.79
N GLY A 326 -0.82 6.85 1.70
CA GLY A 326 -1.98 7.39 2.41
C GLY A 326 -2.87 8.21 1.49
N VAL A 327 -4.17 7.91 1.43
CA VAL A 327 -5.12 8.57 0.53
C VAL A 327 -6.24 9.33 1.26
N GLY A 328 -6.20 9.35 2.58
CA GLY A 328 -7.16 10.07 3.40
C GLY A 328 -8.14 9.17 4.14
N THR A 329 -9.26 9.73 4.57
CA THR A 329 -10.19 9.11 5.50
C THR A 329 -11.48 8.67 4.80
N VAL A 330 -11.90 7.44 5.09
CA VAL A 330 -13.19 6.89 4.64
C VAL A 330 -14.24 7.12 5.71
N THR A 331 -15.36 7.66 5.27
CA THR A 331 -16.51 8.06 6.10
C THR A 331 -17.81 7.54 5.47
N PRO A 332 -18.98 7.65 6.13
CA PRO A 332 -20.25 7.27 5.52
C PRO A 332 -20.54 7.97 4.18
N GLN A 333 -19.97 9.15 3.93
CA GLN A 333 -20.21 9.93 2.71
C GLN A 333 -19.48 9.37 1.49
N ASN A 334 -18.35 8.65 1.67
CA ASN A 334 -17.53 8.16 0.55
C ASN A 334 -17.32 6.63 0.53
N VAL A 335 -17.71 5.91 1.57
CA VAL A 335 -17.47 4.45 1.68
C VAL A 335 -18.07 3.64 0.52
N ALA A 336 -19.20 4.09 -0.04
CA ALA A 336 -19.87 3.37 -1.12
C ALA A 336 -19.01 3.25 -2.38
N THR A 337 -18.13 4.22 -2.64
CA THR A 337 -17.30 4.27 -3.86
C THR A 337 -16.19 3.21 -3.87
N ILE A 338 -15.77 2.75 -2.68
CA ILE A 338 -14.64 1.81 -2.55
C ILE A 338 -15.03 0.44 -1.99
N ALA A 339 -16.26 0.28 -1.50
CA ALA A 339 -16.71 -0.93 -0.83
C ALA A 339 -16.44 -2.21 -1.62
N THR A 340 -16.75 -2.21 -2.93
CA THR A 340 -16.52 -3.37 -3.81
C THR A 340 -15.03 -3.68 -4.04
N LEU A 341 -14.14 -2.68 -3.92
CA LEU A 341 -12.70 -2.87 -4.04
C LEU A 341 -12.13 -3.50 -2.76
N ILE A 342 -12.68 -3.14 -1.61
CA ILE A 342 -12.33 -3.73 -0.31
C ILE A 342 -12.76 -5.20 -0.25
N GLU A 343 -13.97 -5.52 -0.71
CA GLU A 343 -14.44 -6.92 -0.82
C GLU A 343 -13.54 -7.78 -1.70
N LYS A 344 -12.91 -7.19 -2.72
CA LYS A 344 -11.93 -7.85 -3.59
C LYS A 344 -10.51 -7.88 -3.02
N GLY A 345 -10.27 -7.28 -1.85
CA GLY A 345 -8.94 -7.17 -1.26
C GLY A 345 -7.95 -6.36 -2.11
N ILE A 346 -8.45 -5.33 -2.80
CA ILE A 346 -7.64 -4.41 -3.62
C ILE A 346 -7.41 -3.07 -2.87
N ARG A 347 -8.19 -2.87 -1.82
CA ARG A 347 -8.11 -1.64 -1.04
C ARG A 347 -8.08 -1.93 0.43
#